data_70ed089010136104df4972384daa1a74
#
_entry.id   70ed089010136104df4972384daa1a74
#
_cell.length_a   1.000
_cell.length_b   1.000
_cell.length_c   1.000
_cell.angle_alpha   90.00
_cell.angle_beta   90.00
_cell.angle_gamma   90.00
#
_symmetry.space_group_name_H-M   'P 1'
#
loop_
_entity.id
_entity.type
_entity.pdbx_description
1 polymer ?
#
loop_
_entity_poly.entity_id
_entity_poly.type
_entity_poly.pdbx_seq_one_letter_code
_entity_poly.pdbx_strand_id
1 'polypeptide(L)' 'MIEVYLDDSECKNFSEPDRWAHECCESYCGVTVTDISDVSYAADEVAVYRFGNSADAAFFTLTWKANDN' A
#
# COMPACT_ATOMS: atom_id res chain seq x y z
N MET A 1 9.09 -11.49 3.51
CA MET A 1 7.89 -10.78 3.07
C MET A 1 8.19 -9.31 2.89
N ILE A 2 7.65 -8.71 1.86
CA ILE A 2 7.97 -7.35 1.52
C ILE A 2 6.75 -6.49 1.78
N GLU A 3 6.95 -5.34 2.38
CA GLU A 3 5.85 -4.45 2.72
C GLU A 3 5.96 -3.17 1.93
N VAL A 4 4.84 -2.69 1.41
CA VAL A 4 4.76 -1.44 0.69
C VAL A 4 3.77 -0.56 1.42
N TYR A 5 4.14 0.67 1.71
CA TYR A 5 3.33 1.56 2.51
C TYR A 5 2.72 2.63 1.61
N LEU A 6 1.41 2.84 1.73
CA LEU A 6 0.74 3.94 1.07
C LEU A 6 0.00 4.75 2.12
N ASP A 7 0.08 6.06 2.04
CA ASP A 7 -0.68 6.88 2.97
C ASP A 7 -1.83 7.54 2.23
N ASP A 8 -2.66 8.28 2.93
CA ASP A 8 -3.85 8.80 2.33
C ASP A 8 -3.56 9.95 1.38
N SER A 9 -2.38 10.51 1.39
CA SER A 9 -2.04 11.49 0.39
C SER A 9 -1.69 10.83 -0.93
N GLU A 10 -1.31 9.57 -0.91
CA GLU A 10 -0.97 8.86 -2.12
C GLU A 10 -2.18 8.16 -2.70
N CYS A 11 -3.09 7.73 -1.88
CA CYS A 11 -4.25 7.02 -2.37
C CYS A 11 -5.39 7.20 -1.38
N LYS A 12 -6.50 7.73 -1.82
CA LYS A 12 -7.57 8.00 -0.90
C LYS A 12 -8.42 6.79 -0.61
N ASN A 13 -8.43 5.82 -1.47
CA ASN A 13 -9.24 4.65 -1.27
C ASN A 13 -8.32 3.45 -1.21
N PHE A 14 -7.99 2.99 -0.03
CA PHE A 14 -7.04 1.91 0.13
C PHE A 14 -7.56 0.57 -0.38
N SER A 15 -8.84 0.46 -0.64
CA SER A 15 -9.36 -0.80 -1.14
C SER A 15 -9.09 -0.99 -2.64
N GLU A 16 -8.85 0.07 -3.38
CA GLU A 16 -8.54 -0.08 -4.79
C GLU A 16 -7.20 -0.74 -5.03
N PRO A 17 -6.12 -0.32 -4.36
CA PRO A 17 -4.87 -1.04 -4.54
C PRO A 17 -4.94 -2.49 -4.06
N ASP A 18 -5.70 -2.74 -3.01
CA ASP A 18 -5.88 -4.09 -2.52
C ASP A 18 -6.51 -4.97 -3.59
N ARG A 19 -7.56 -4.49 -4.22
CA ARG A 19 -8.23 -5.27 -5.25
C ARG A 19 -7.31 -5.48 -6.45
N TRP A 20 -6.61 -4.43 -6.86
CA TRP A 20 -5.68 -4.54 -7.96
C TRP A 20 -4.60 -5.58 -7.67
N ALA A 21 -4.07 -5.58 -6.44
CA ALA A 21 -3.02 -6.52 -6.08
C ALA A 21 -3.54 -7.95 -6.05
N HIS A 22 -4.77 -8.16 -5.62
CA HIS A 22 -5.34 -9.49 -5.66
C HIS A 22 -5.45 -10.01 -7.09
N GLU A 23 -5.69 -9.13 -8.03
CA GLU A 23 -5.86 -9.55 -9.40
C GLU A 23 -4.55 -9.65 -10.15
N CYS A 24 -3.58 -8.83 -9.82
CA CYS A 24 -2.37 -8.72 -10.61
C CYS A 24 -1.14 -9.31 -9.96
N CYS A 25 -1.15 -9.53 -8.67
CA CYS A 25 0.03 -9.99 -7.97
C CYS A 25 -0.27 -11.28 -7.24
N GLU A 26 0.32 -12.36 -7.72
CA GLU A 26 0.02 -13.65 -7.13
C GLU A 26 0.57 -13.82 -5.74
N SER A 27 1.65 -13.14 -5.41
CA SER A 27 2.22 -13.29 -4.09
C SER A 27 1.65 -12.31 -3.08
N TYR A 28 0.61 -11.58 -3.43
CA TYR A 28 0.03 -10.60 -2.52
C TYR A 28 -0.57 -11.30 -1.31
N CYS A 29 -0.22 -10.82 -0.14
CA CYS A 29 -0.64 -11.44 1.11
C CYS A 29 -1.74 -10.69 1.83
N GLY A 30 -1.99 -9.46 1.48
CA GLY A 30 -3.06 -8.70 2.13
C GLY A 30 -2.62 -7.32 2.54
N VAL A 31 -3.55 -6.55 3.10
CA VAL A 31 -3.27 -5.18 3.50
C VAL A 31 -3.72 -4.99 4.93
N THR A 32 -3.01 -4.16 5.65
CA THR A 32 -3.39 -3.74 7.00
C THR A 32 -3.38 -2.23 7.03
N VAL A 33 -4.42 -1.60 7.53
CA VAL A 33 -4.46 -0.16 7.65
C VAL A 33 -4.23 0.22 9.10
N THR A 34 -3.31 1.13 9.31
CA THR A 34 -2.91 1.49 10.63
C THR A 34 -2.95 2.99 10.79
N ASP A 35 -3.39 3.47 11.94
CA ASP A 35 -3.38 4.84 12.24
C ASP A 35 -2.11 5.23 12.85
N ILE A 36 -1.43 6.22 12.37
CA ILE A 36 -0.28 6.61 13.06
C ILE A 36 -0.47 7.94 13.66
N SER A 37 -1.50 8.23 14.22
CA SER A 37 -1.66 9.46 14.76
C SER A 37 -1.38 9.53 16.16
N ASP A 38 -0.30 9.35 16.64
CA ASP A 38 -0.21 9.44 18.02
C ASP A 38 -0.22 10.85 18.45
N VAL A 39 -0.07 11.77 17.67
CA VAL A 39 0.08 12.96 18.17
C VAL A 39 -0.89 13.83 17.80
N SER A 40 -1.67 13.64 17.40
CA SER A 40 -2.42 14.53 17.40
C SER A 40 -3.03 15.05 16.37
N TYR A 41 -2.78 15.77 15.62
CA TYR A 41 -3.72 16.30 14.91
C TYR A 41 -3.81 15.77 13.66
N ALA A 42 -3.26 15.02 13.16
CA ALA A 42 -3.53 14.65 11.89
C ALA A 42 -3.69 13.29 11.90
N ALA A 43 -4.69 12.77 11.78
CA ALA A 43 -4.87 11.40 11.76
C ALA A 43 -4.44 10.91 10.48
N ASP A 44 -3.29 10.52 10.28
CA ASP A 44 -2.85 9.95 9.05
C ASP A 44 -3.01 8.47 9.09
N GLU A 45 -3.63 7.90 8.12
CA GLU A 45 -3.72 6.47 7.99
C GLU A 45 -2.73 5.97 6.98
N VAL A 46 -2.12 4.85 7.26
CA VAL A 46 -1.16 4.24 6.37
C VAL A 46 -1.60 2.81 6.12
N ALA A 47 -1.66 2.43 4.88
CA ALA A 47 -1.97 1.06 4.52
C ALA A 47 -0.68 0.34 4.19
N VAL A 48 -0.51 -0.85 4.74
CA VAL A 48 0.68 -1.65 4.51
C VAL A 48 0.26 -2.85 3.68
N TYR A 49 0.79 -2.93 2.48
CA TYR A 49 0.44 -3.99 1.55
C TYR A 49 1.60 -4.98 1.53
N ARG A 50 1.33 -6.25 1.74
CA ARG A 50 2.37 -7.25 1.90
C ARG A 50 2.43 -8.18 0.71
N PHE A 51 3.63 -8.47 0.26
CA PHE A 51 3.86 -9.31 -0.91
C PHE A 51 4.88 -10.39 -0.58
N GLY A 52 4.73 -11.52 -1.19
CA GLY A 52 5.66 -12.62 -0.96
C GLY A 52 6.96 -12.50 -1.75
N ASN A 53 6.96 -11.73 -2.83
CA ASN A 53 8.20 -11.57 -3.57
C ASN A 53 8.41 -10.11 -3.96
N SER A 54 9.64 -9.76 -4.29
CA SER A 54 9.98 -8.39 -4.55
C SER A 54 9.50 -7.92 -5.92
N ALA A 55 9.33 -8.83 -6.86
CA ALA A 55 8.86 -8.44 -8.18
C ALA A 55 7.44 -7.87 -8.11
N ASP A 56 6.58 -8.53 -7.36
CA ASP A 56 5.21 -8.04 -7.20
C ASP A 56 5.20 -6.75 -6.39
N ALA A 57 6.01 -6.65 -5.38
CA ALA A 57 6.08 -5.42 -4.60
C ALA A 57 6.56 -4.26 -5.45
N ALA A 58 7.53 -4.49 -6.32
CA ALA A 58 8.01 -3.44 -7.20
C ALA A 58 6.94 -3.03 -8.21
N PHE A 59 6.23 -4.00 -8.75
CA PHE A 59 5.16 -3.72 -9.69
C PHE A 59 4.07 -2.88 -9.04
N PHE A 60 3.69 -3.24 -7.83
CA PHE A 60 2.70 -2.49 -7.09
C PHE A 60 3.20 -1.06 -6.82
N THR A 61 4.45 -0.94 -6.41
CA THR A 61 5.03 0.37 -6.12
C THR A 61 5.03 1.25 -7.35
N LEU A 62 5.41 0.70 -8.48
CA LEU A 62 5.43 1.48 -9.71
C LEU A 62 4.04 1.91 -10.14
N THR A 63 3.04 1.13 -9.83
CA THR A 63 1.68 1.46 -10.21
C THR A 63 1.05 2.49 -9.29
N TRP A 64 1.30 2.38 -8.02
CA TRP A 64 0.55 3.17 -7.04
C TRP A 64 1.36 4.27 -6.38
N LYS A 65 2.69 4.13 -6.33
CA LYS A 65 3.49 5.13 -5.67
C LYS A 65 4.37 5.92 -6.58
N ALA A 66 4.43 5.59 -7.77
CA ALA A 66 5.32 6.18 -8.59
C ALA A 66 5.09 7.55 -8.83
N ASN A 67 5.25 8.28 -8.76
CA ASN A 67 4.97 9.44 -9.04
C ASN A 67 5.98 10.23 -9.44
N ASP A 68 6.45 10.43 -9.75
CA ASP A 68 7.15 11.13 -9.97
C ASP A 68 7.81 11.57 -10.36
N ASN A 69 7.99 11.79 -10.70
CA ASN A 69 8.54 12.34 -10.91
C ASN A 69 8.79 12.64 -10.98
#